data_ddf30624f4b8d552f93a95c9fb90a10e
#
_entry.id   ddf30624f4b8d552f93a95c9fb90a10e
#
_cell.length_a   1.000
_cell.length_b   1.000
_cell.length_c   1.000
_cell.angle_alpha   90.00
_cell.angle_beta   90.00
_cell.angle_gamma   90.00
#
_symmetry.space_group_name_H-M   'P 1'
#
loop_
_entity.id
_entity.type
_entity.pdbx_description
1 polymer ?
#
loop_
_entity_poly.entity_id
_entity_poly.type
_entity_poly.pdbx_seq_one_letter_code
_entity_poly.pdbx_strand_id
1 'polypeptide(L)'
;MNISKILIVGCGGSGALLMPALAPAYDLIIADFDTYEEKNVTRQFYANGAIGEKKSDVLAEIFNKGPKEVVSHPHKITGGEDFDGVDIIISCVDTNQGRNACKDLSDTLDAPLIICGNESWDPQAWLLLPHHMGLKQDPFIRWKLGELEDGVRETCAGVEIIAEIPQLPQANYTAGAFALCIMQSLLTCKKEENYIAEISATPNPVTTKIKQL
;
A
#
# COMPACT_ATOMS: atom_id res chain seq x y z
N MET A 1 -17.47 4.46 8.81
CA MET A 1 -17.39 4.33 7.32
C MET A 1 -17.87 2.94 6.94
N ASN A 2 -18.54 2.78 5.81
CA ASN A 2 -18.88 1.46 5.25
C ASN A 2 -17.94 1.22 4.07
N ILE A 3 -17.19 0.13 4.08
CA ILE A 3 -16.25 -0.24 3.02
C ILE A 3 -16.75 -1.53 2.39
N SER A 4 -16.94 -1.54 1.09
CA SER A 4 -17.38 -2.69 0.29
C SER A 4 -16.43 -3.03 -0.83
N LYS A 5 -15.78 -2.03 -1.43
CA LYS A 5 -14.85 -2.17 -2.54
C LYS A 5 -13.51 -1.48 -2.24
N ILE A 6 -12.42 -2.18 -2.44
CA ILE A 6 -11.06 -1.73 -2.13
C ILE A 6 -10.21 -1.77 -3.40
N LEU A 7 -9.46 -0.70 -3.66
CA LEU A 7 -8.40 -0.69 -4.66
C LEU A 7 -7.05 -0.92 -3.99
N ILE A 8 -6.32 -1.95 -4.39
CA ILE A 8 -4.94 -2.22 -3.98
C ILE A 8 -4.02 -1.90 -5.16
N VAL A 9 -3.10 -0.96 -4.96
CA VAL A 9 -2.10 -0.56 -5.97
C VAL A 9 -0.73 -1.06 -5.56
N GLY A 10 -0.12 -1.89 -6.40
CA GLY A 10 1.13 -2.61 -6.13
C GLY A 10 0.88 -4.00 -5.53
N CYS A 11 1.11 -5.04 -6.33
CA CYS A 11 0.93 -6.45 -5.98
C CYS A 11 2.25 -7.15 -5.62
N GLY A 12 3.22 -6.39 -5.13
CA GLY A 12 4.50 -6.89 -4.66
C GLY A 12 4.46 -7.55 -3.29
N GLY A 13 5.53 -7.38 -2.51
CA GLY A 13 5.67 -8.03 -1.20
C GLY A 13 4.57 -7.67 -0.20
N SER A 14 4.19 -6.39 -0.09
CA SER A 14 3.15 -5.94 0.87
C SER A 14 1.74 -6.14 0.33
N GLY A 15 1.47 -5.73 -0.92
CA GLY A 15 0.11 -5.76 -1.47
C GLY A 15 -0.45 -7.17 -1.64
N ALA A 16 0.38 -8.11 -2.12
CA ALA A 16 -0.04 -9.51 -2.26
C ALA A 16 -0.40 -10.17 -0.92
N LEU A 17 0.15 -9.69 0.19
CA LEU A 17 -0.12 -10.21 1.52
C LEU A 17 -1.43 -9.70 2.13
N LEU A 18 -2.01 -8.66 1.57
CA LEU A 18 -3.34 -8.18 1.97
C LEU A 18 -4.45 -9.09 1.42
N MET A 19 -4.20 -9.80 0.32
CA MET A 19 -5.20 -10.60 -0.39
C MET A 19 -5.91 -11.63 0.50
N PRO A 20 -5.21 -12.48 1.29
CA PRO A 20 -5.87 -13.46 2.15
C PRO A 20 -6.80 -12.85 3.20
N ALA A 21 -6.51 -11.63 3.65
CA ALA A 21 -7.32 -10.94 4.65
C ALA A 21 -8.52 -10.21 4.05
N LEU A 22 -8.39 -9.67 2.84
CA LEU A 22 -9.38 -8.77 2.25
C LEU A 22 -10.31 -9.47 1.25
N ALA A 23 -9.80 -10.36 0.40
CA ALA A 23 -10.58 -11.00 -0.65
C ALA A 23 -11.81 -11.80 -0.16
N PRO A 24 -11.82 -12.41 1.05
CA PRO A 24 -13.04 -13.07 1.55
C PRO A 24 -14.18 -12.13 1.92
N ALA A 25 -13.87 -10.84 2.19
CA ALA A 25 -14.82 -9.89 2.77
C ALA A 25 -15.19 -8.71 1.88
N TYR A 26 -14.34 -8.35 0.93
CA TYR A 26 -14.47 -7.14 0.11
C TYR A 26 -14.32 -7.45 -1.37
N ASP A 27 -15.01 -6.69 -2.22
CA ASP A 27 -14.73 -6.66 -3.63
C ASP A 27 -13.42 -5.90 -3.86
N LEU A 28 -12.51 -6.46 -4.65
CA LEU A 28 -11.17 -5.91 -4.83
C LEU A 28 -10.90 -5.55 -6.29
N ILE A 29 -10.28 -4.41 -6.50
CA ILE A 29 -9.54 -4.11 -7.72
C ILE A 29 -8.07 -4.15 -7.35
N ILE A 30 -7.27 -4.93 -8.07
CA ILE A 30 -5.84 -5.06 -7.82
C ILE A 30 -5.06 -4.57 -9.02
N ALA A 31 -4.27 -3.52 -8.83
CA ALA A 31 -3.55 -2.82 -9.89
C ALA A 31 -2.04 -3.03 -9.76
N ASP A 32 -1.44 -3.63 -10.77
CA ASP A 32 0.02 -3.77 -10.90
C ASP A 32 0.38 -4.03 -12.36
N PHE A 33 1.31 -3.26 -12.90
CA PHE A 33 1.77 -3.40 -14.28
C PHE A 33 2.95 -4.36 -14.46
N ASP A 34 3.58 -4.78 -13.35
CA ASP A 34 4.74 -5.66 -13.35
C ASP A 34 4.36 -7.12 -13.66
N THR A 35 5.39 -7.87 -14.06
CA THR A 35 5.37 -9.33 -14.15
C THR A 35 6.21 -9.94 -13.01
N TYR A 36 5.93 -11.20 -12.65
CA TYR A 36 6.80 -11.94 -11.75
C TYR A 36 8.13 -12.28 -12.44
N GLU A 37 9.24 -12.05 -11.73
CA GLU A 37 10.60 -12.35 -12.15
C GLU A 37 11.27 -13.30 -11.18
N GLU A 38 12.35 -13.98 -11.58
CA GLU A 38 13.14 -14.89 -10.75
C GLU A 38 13.55 -14.27 -9.40
N LYS A 39 13.96 -12.99 -9.42
CA LYS A 39 14.34 -12.26 -8.20
C LYS A 39 13.18 -12.10 -7.19
N ASN A 40 11.91 -12.26 -7.61
CA ASN A 40 10.75 -12.14 -6.75
C ASN A 40 10.50 -13.39 -5.92
N VAL A 41 10.93 -14.58 -6.37
CA VAL A 41 10.62 -15.88 -5.75
C VAL A 41 11.05 -15.94 -4.28
N THR A 42 12.14 -15.28 -3.92
CA THR A 42 12.68 -15.29 -2.55
C THR A 42 11.93 -14.39 -1.57
N ARG A 43 11.08 -13.47 -2.06
CA ARG A 43 10.46 -12.42 -1.23
C ARG A 43 8.98 -12.17 -1.51
N GLN A 44 8.42 -12.74 -2.57
CA GLN A 44 7.02 -12.62 -2.94
C GLN A 44 6.38 -14.00 -3.01
N PHE A 45 5.45 -14.25 -2.11
CA PHE A 45 4.89 -15.60 -1.87
C PHE A 45 4.29 -16.25 -3.12
N TYR A 46 3.62 -15.45 -3.98
CA TYR A 46 2.91 -15.97 -5.17
C TYR A 46 3.78 -15.99 -6.44
N ALA A 47 5.05 -15.63 -6.36
CA ALA A 47 5.93 -15.61 -7.53
C ALA A 47 6.32 -17.02 -8.01
N ASN A 48 6.31 -18.00 -7.10
CA ASN A 48 6.72 -19.35 -7.43
C ASN A 48 5.71 -20.01 -8.40
N GLY A 49 6.17 -20.38 -9.58
CA GLY A 49 5.35 -20.97 -10.63
C GLY A 49 4.63 -19.98 -11.53
N ALA A 50 4.82 -18.66 -11.31
CA ALA A 50 4.16 -17.57 -12.07
C ALA A 50 5.15 -16.64 -12.80
N ILE A 51 6.38 -17.09 -13.00
CA ILE A 51 7.42 -16.28 -13.67
C ILE A 51 6.97 -15.91 -15.09
N GLY A 52 7.04 -14.61 -15.43
CA GLY A 52 6.61 -14.06 -16.71
C GLY A 52 5.13 -13.64 -16.76
N GLU A 53 4.33 -13.99 -15.76
CA GLU A 53 2.91 -13.61 -15.70
C GLU A 53 2.72 -12.27 -14.98
N LYS A 54 1.65 -11.54 -15.33
CA LYS A 54 1.28 -10.29 -14.66
C LYS A 54 0.90 -10.55 -13.21
N LYS A 55 1.47 -9.77 -12.27
CA LYS A 55 1.24 -9.96 -10.82
C LYS A 55 -0.24 -9.82 -10.45
N SER A 56 -0.92 -8.81 -10.99
CA SER A 56 -2.35 -8.60 -10.75
C SER A 56 -3.22 -9.73 -11.31
N ASP A 57 -2.91 -10.26 -12.50
CA ASP A 57 -3.68 -11.35 -13.10
C ASP A 57 -3.56 -12.64 -12.29
N VAL A 58 -2.35 -12.99 -11.88
CA VAL A 58 -2.08 -14.17 -11.03
C VAL A 58 -2.85 -14.10 -9.70
N LEU A 59 -2.81 -12.95 -9.03
CA LEU A 59 -3.53 -12.78 -7.77
C LEU A 59 -5.05 -12.80 -7.98
N ALA A 60 -5.57 -12.17 -9.05
CA ALA A 60 -6.98 -12.24 -9.37
C ALA A 60 -7.43 -13.70 -9.61
N GLU A 61 -6.68 -14.48 -10.39
CA GLU A 61 -6.99 -15.89 -10.61
C GLU A 61 -7.03 -16.72 -9.32
N ILE A 62 -6.08 -16.48 -8.41
CA ILE A 62 -6.00 -17.19 -7.12
C ILE A 62 -7.19 -16.84 -6.22
N PHE A 63 -7.53 -15.56 -6.12
CA PHE A 63 -8.46 -15.06 -5.10
C PHE A 63 -9.90 -14.84 -5.59
N ASN A 64 -10.15 -14.78 -6.90
CA ASN A 64 -11.50 -14.67 -7.46
C ASN A 64 -12.30 -16.01 -7.45
N LYS A 65 -12.10 -16.80 -6.40
CA LYS A 65 -12.79 -18.09 -6.18
C LYS A 65 -13.73 -18.03 -4.97
N GLY A 66 -13.77 -16.88 -4.32
CA GLY A 66 -14.58 -16.61 -3.12
C GLY A 66 -15.93 -15.97 -3.46
N PRO A 67 -16.65 -15.51 -2.41
CA PRO A 67 -17.95 -14.85 -2.56
C PRO A 67 -17.85 -13.40 -3.05
N LYS A 68 -16.66 -12.84 -3.09
CA LYS A 68 -16.37 -11.47 -3.46
C LYS A 68 -15.57 -11.43 -4.77
N GLU A 69 -15.78 -10.39 -5.54
CA GLU A 69 -15.12 -10.21 -6.83
C GLU A 69 -13.69 -9.69 -6.64
N VAL A 70 -12.74 -10.24 -7.40
CA VAL A 70 -11.37 -9.74 -7.48
C VAL A 70 -11.03 -9.48 -8.95
N VAL A 71 -10.91 -8.20 -9.30
CA VAL A 71 -10.64 -7.74 -10.66
C VAL A 71 -9.18 -7.33 -10.81
N SER A 72 -8.51 -7.85 -11.86
CA SER A 72 -7.16 -7.42 -12.22
C SER A 72 -7.20 -6.13 -13.05
N HIS A 73 -6.26 -5.22 -12.73
CA HIS A 73 -5.92 -4.06 -13.53
C HIS A 73 -4.42 -4.08 -13.85
N PRO A 74 -3.98 -4.78 -14.93
CA PRO A 74 -2.56 -5.01 -15.23
C PRO A 74 -1.88 -3.81 -15.89
N HIS A 75 -2.26 -2.59 -15.48
CA HIS A 75 -1.76 -1.34 -16.00
C HIS A 75 -1.21 -0.44 -14.89
N LYS A 76 -0.33 0.48 -15.29
CA LYS A 76 0.23 1.48 -14.38
C LYS A 76 -0.86 2.49 -14.01
N ILE A 77 -0.99 2.79 -12.72
CA ILE A 77 -1.84 3.86 -12.22
C ILE A 77 -1.19 5.22 -12.51
N THR A 78 -1.98 6.15 -13.02
CA THR A 78 -1.55 7.51 -13.41
C THR A 78 -2.23 8.61 -12.59
N GLY A 79 -3.29 8.28 -11.83
CA GLY A 79 -4.04 9.20 -10.98
C GLY A 79 -5.34 9.72 -11.59
N GLY A 80 -5.62 9.39 -12.84
CA GLY A 80 -6.83 9.83 -13.56
C GLY A 80 -7.80 8.70 -13.92
N GLU A 81 -7.58 7.50 -13.40
CA GLU A 81 -8.44 6.35 -13.65
C GLU A 81 -9.79 6.51 -12.95
N ASP A 82 -10.85 6.06 -13.59
CA ASP A 82 -12.19 5.97 -13.02
C ASP A 82 -12.43 4.54 -12.51
N PHE A 83 -12.36 4.37 -11.19
CA PHE A 83 -12.69 3.13 -10.50
C PHE A 83 -14.00 3.30 -9.73
N ASP A 84 -15.12 3.14 -10.41
CA ASP A 84 -16.46 3.34 -9.84
C ASP A 84 -16.67 2.54 -8.53
N GLY A 85 -17.14 3.25 -7.51
CA GLY A 85 -17.54 2.67 -6.23
C GLY A 85 -16.38 2.19 -5.35
N VAL A 86 -15.14 2.61 -5.59
CA VAL A 86 -14.03 2.36 -4.67
C VAL A 86 -14.18 3.20 -3.41
N ASP A 87 -14.26 2.53 -2.25
CA ASP A 87 -14.44 3.15 -0.95
C ASP A 87 -13.09 3.51 -0.27
N ILE A 88 -12.01 2.83 -0.63
CA ILE A 88 -10.68 3.04 -0.06
C ILE A 88 -9.58 2.55 -1.00
N ILE A 89 -8.45 3.24 -1.00
CA ILE A 89 -7.25 2.89 -1.75
C ILE A 89 -6.15 2.43 -0.78
N ILE A 90 -5.48 1.32 -1.09
CA ILE A 90 -4.29 0.86 -0.35
C ILE A 90 -3.11 0.86 -1.32
N SER A 91 -2.19 1.79 -1.12
CA SER A 91 -0.96 1.93 -1.92
C SER A 91 0.16 1.11 -1.32
N CYS A 92 0.64 0.13 -2.07
CA CYS A 92 1.79 -0.72 -1.75
C CYS A 92 2.93 -0.55 -2.76
N VAL A 93 2.98 0.61 -3.41
CA VAL A 93 4.02 0.95 -4.39
C VAL A 93 5.29 1.44 -3.70
N ASP A 94 6.42 1.18 -4.32
CA ASP A 94 7.75 1.52 -3.81
C ASP A 94 8.32 2.81 -4.43
N THR A 95 7.69 3.34 -5.49
CA THR A 95 8.13 4.57 -6.16
C THR A 95 7.35 5.80 -5.72
N ASN A 96 8.02 6.95 -5.67
CA ASN A 96 7.37 8.24 -5.38
C ASN A 96 6.37 8.63 -6.47
N GLN A 97 6.67 8.34 -7.74
CA GLN A 97 5.73 8.54 -8.83
C GLN A 97 4.43 7.74 -8.62
N GLY A 98 4.54 6.47 -8.21
CA GLY A 98 3.39 5.64 -7.90
C GLY A 98 2.59 6.16 -6.69
N ARG A 99 3.27 6.63 -5.64
CA ARG A 99 2.62 7.24 -4.46
C ARG A 99 1.86 8.51 -4.83
N ASN A 100 2.47 9.39 -5.64
CA ASN A 100 1.79 10.59 -6.13
C ASN A 100 0.56 10.25 -6.99
N ALA A 101 0.66 9.28 -7.89
CA ALA A 101 -0.48 8.81 -8.67
C ALA A 101 -1.62 8.28 -7.78
N CYS A 102 -1.30 7.53 -6.71
CA CYS A 102 -2.30 7.09 -5.74
C CYS A 102 -2.92 8.26 -4.97
N LYS A 103 -2.16 9.33 -4.67
CA LYS A 103 -2.68 10.54 -4.04
C LYS A 103 -3.66 11.26 -4.96
N ASP A 104 -3.28 11.46 -6.24
CA ASP A 104 -4.15 12.10 -7.23
C ASP A 104 -5.44 11.29 -7.45
N LEU A 105 -5.32 9.96 -7.43
CA LEU A 105 -6.47 9.07 -7.52
C LEU A 105 -7.38 9.15 -6.29
N SER A 106 -6.80 9.27 -5.09
CA SER A 106 -7.56 9.49 -3.84
C SER A 106 -8.38 10.79 -3.89
N ASP A 107 -7.81 11.86 -4.44
CA ASP A 107 -8.52 13.13 -4.66
C ASP A 107 -9.64 12.97 -5.70
N THR A 108 -9.34 12.31 -6.83
CA THR A 108 -10.31 12.08 -7.91
C THR A 108 -11.52 11.27 -7.47
N LEU A 109 -11.31 10.22 -6.68
CA LEU A 109 -12.35 9.31 -6.20
C LEU A 109 -12.98 9.74 -4.87
N ASP A 110 -12.49 10.80 -4.24
CA ASP A 110 -12.85 11.22 -2.86
C ASP A 110 -12.76 10.03 -1.86
N ALA A 111 -11.73 9.20 -2.02
CA ALA A 111 -11.54 7.97 -1.25
C ALA A 111 -10.30 8.06 -0.34
N PRO A 112 -10.38 7.64 0.94
CA PRO A 112 -9.22 7.52 1.82
C PRO A 112 -8.10 6.71 1.19
N LEU A 113 -6.86 7.13 1.42
CA LEU A 113 -5.66 6.45 0.96
C LEU A 113 -4.84 5.94 2.15
N ILE A 114 -4.59 4.65 2.19
CA ILE A 114 -3.61 4.04 3.09
C ILE A 114 -2.33 3.80 2.30
N ILE A 115 -1.20 4.28 2.80
CA ILE A 115 0.09 4.16 2.15
C ILE A 115 0.96 3.21 2.96
N CYS A 116 1.40 2.12 2.36
CA CYS A 116 2.39 1.20 2.92
C CYS A 116 3.79 1.65 2.53
N GLY A 117 4.69 1.67 3.49
CA GLY A 117 6.12 1.88 3.28
C GLY A 117 6.93 0.82 4.02
N ASN A 118 8.00 0.36 3.39
CA ASN A 118 8.97 -0.51 4.02
C ASN A 118 10.36 -0.10 3.55
N GLU A 119 11.05 0.62 4.38
CA GLU A 119 12.46 0.92 4.15
C GLU A 119 13.29 -0.13 4.88
N SER A 120 13.85 -1.10 4.13
CA SER A 120 14.71 -2.17 4.67
C SER A 120 14.11 -2.93 5.86
N TRP A 121 14.17 -2.31 7.06
CA TRP A 121 13.75 -2.86 8.35
C TRP A 121 12.60 -2.08 9.00
N ASP A 122 12.22 -0.93 8.45
CA ASP A 122 11.28 0.01 9.07
C ASP A 122 9.90 -0.03 8.36
N PRO A 123 9.04 -0.99 8.71
CA PRO A 123 7.70 -1.04 8.17
C PRO A 123 6.88 0.13 8.71
N GLN A 124 6.13 0.77 7.81
CA GLN A 124 5.30 1.93 8.11
C GLN A 124 3.99 1.87 7.34
N ALA A 125 2.95 2.51 7.88
CA ALA A 125 1.73 2.79 7.17
C ALA A 125 1.16 4.14 7.60
N TRP A 126 0.57 4.87 6.65
CA TRP A 126 -0.04 6.18 6.87
C TRP A 126 -1.44 6.24 6.28
N LEU A 127 -2.29 7.05 6.89
CA LEU A 127 -3.62 7.40 6.40
C LEU A 127 -3.61 8.82 5.85
N LEU A 128 -4.15 8.99 4.64
CA LEU A 128 -4.53 10.28 4.07
C LEU A 128 -6.04 10.27 3.83
N LEU A 129 -6.74 11.22 4.43
CA LEU A 129 -8.14 11.50 4.09
C LEU A 129 -8.17 12.60 3.01
N PRO A 130 -9.07 12.54 2.02
CA PRO A 130 -9.12 13.52 0.93
C PRO A 130 -9.15 14.97 1.42
N HIS A 131 -9.98 15.29 2.41
CA HIS A 131 -10.08 16.63 2.99
C HIS A 131 -8.88 17.08 3.85
N HIS A 132 -7.88 16.17 4.08
CA HIS A 132 -6.61 16.52 4.73
C HIS A 132 -5.50 16.83 3.72
N MET A 133 -5.73 16.67 2.42
CA MET A 133 -4.72 16.98 1.41
C MET A 133 -4.30 18.45 1.49
N GLY A 134 -2.98 18.68 1.44
CA GLY A 134 -2.42 20.03 1.60
C GLY A 134 -2.40 20.58 3.02
N LEU A 135 -2.90 19.85 4.01
CA LEU A 135 -2.89 20.26 5.42
C LEU A 135 -1.74 19.61 6.20
N LYS A 136 -1.57 20.00 7.48
CA LYS A 136 -0.52 19.45 8.35
C LYS A 136 -0.64 17.93 8.59
N GLN A 137 -1.83 17.38 8.43
CA GLN A 137 -2.15 15.96 8.57
C GLN A 137 -1.73 15.15 7.34
N ASP A 138 -1.57 15.80 6.18
CA ASP A 138 -1.17 15.15 4.93
C ASP A 138 0.22 14.50 5.08
N PRO A 139 0.34 13.16 4.97
CA PRO A 139 1.63 12.48 5.09
C PRO A 139 2.61 12.87 3.99
N PHE A 140 2.14 13.31 2.81
CA PHE A 140 3.01 13.79 1.73
C PHE A 140 3.73 15.09 2.11
N ILE A 141 3.06 15.99 2.84
CA ILE A 141 3.70 17.21 3.37
C ILE A 141 4.61 16.87 4.55
N ARG A 142 4.11 16.07 5.47
CA ARG A 142 4.76 15.79 6.75
C ARG A 142 6.02 14.96 6.61
N TRP A 143 6.02 13.98 5.70
CA TRP A 143 7.11 13.03 5.49
C TRP A 143 7.79 13.21 4.14
N LYS A 144 7.41 14.27 3.39
CA LYS A 144 7.90 14.55 2.02
C LYS A 144 7.76 13.35 1.09
N LEU A 145 6.69 12.56 1.29
CA LEU A 145 6.41 11.43 0.42
C LEU A 145 6.19 11.95 -1.01
N GLY A 146 6.93 11.42 -1.96
CA GLY A 146 6.84 11.83 -3.36
C GLY A 146 7.77 12.97 -3.79
N GLU A 147 8.55 13.57 -2.89
CA GLU A 147 9.54 14.62 -3.22
C GLU A 147 10.95 14.05 -3.52
N LEU A 148 11.25 12.87 -2.99
CA LEU A 148 12.55 12.21 -3.19
C LEU A 148 12.63 11.59 -4.59
N GLU A 149 13.82 11.53 -5.19
CA GLU A 149 14.05 10.75 -6.40
C GLU A 149 13.79 9.27 -6.12
N ASP A 150 13.13 8.59 -7.07
CA ASP A 150 12.87 7.16 -6.96
C ASP A 150 14.18 6.37 -6.86
N GLY A 151 14.27 5.49 -5.87
CA GLY A 151 15.46 4.68 -5.62
C GLY A 151 16.55 5.34 -4.76
N VAL A 152 16.27 6.52 -4.20
CA VAL A 152 17.22 7.28 -3.36
C VAL A 152 16.64 7.51 -1.97
N ARG A 153 17.44 7.33 -0.93
CA ARG A 153 17.12 7.62 0.46
C ARG A 153 18.08 8.66 1.02
N GLU A 154 17.57 9.71 1.65
CA GLU A 154 18.37 10.57 2.51
C GLU A 154 18.48 9.97 3.91
N THR A 155 19.71 9.72 4.35
CA THR A 155 20.02 9.29 5.71
C THR A 155 20.90 10.33 6.41
N CYS A 156 21.07 10.24 7.72
CA CYS A 156 22.01 11.08 8.46
C CYS A 156 23.48 10.89 8.00
N ALA A 157 23.77 9.80 7.28
CA ALA A 157 25.09 9.47 6.74
C ALA A 157 25.26 9.89 5.25
N GLY A 158 24.22 10.42 4.61
CA GLY A 158 24.22 10.82 3.21
C GLY A 158 23.12 10.11 2.38
N VAL A 159 23.26 10.16 1.06
CA VAL A 159 22.33 9.57 0.12
C VAL A 159 22.66 8.09 -0.10
N GLU A 160 21.68 7.20 0.11
CA GLU A 160 21.79 5.77 -0.14
C GLU A 160 20.92 5.35 -1.33
N ILE A 161 21.42 4.44 -2.18
CA ILE A 161 20.66 3.88 -3.30
C ILE A 161 19.82 2.70 -2.78
N ILE A 162 18.51 2.90 -2.65
CA ILE A 162 17.58 1.89 -2.07
C ILE A 162 17.52 0.61 -2.92
N ALA A 163 17.78 0.69 -4.24
CA ALA A 163 17.76 -0.47 -5.13
C ALA A 163 18.76 -1.57 -4.73
N GLU A 164 19.79 -1.24 -3.95
CA GLU A 164 20.81 -2.18 -3.47
C GLU A 164 20.45 -2.79 -2.10
N ILE A 165 19.43 -2.26 -1.40
CA ILE A 165 19.02 -2.77 -0.10
C ILE A 165 17.86 -3.74 -0.27
N PRO A 166 18.05 -5.05 0.00
CA PRO A 166 16.96 -6.01 -0.17
C PRO A 166 15.81 -5.71 0.80
N GLN A 167 14.61 -5.57 0.26
CA GLN A 167 13.40 -5.50 1.06
C GLN A 167 13.18 -6.84 1.75
N LEU A 168 13.10 -6.82 3.07
CA LEU A 168 12.87 -8.03 3.85
C LEU A 168 11.39 -8.44 3.82
N PRO A 169 11.09 -9.72 3.62
CA PRO A 169 9.73 -10.23 3.69
C PRO A 169 9.00 -9.80 4.98
N GLN A 170 9.70 -9.80 6.12
CA GLN A 170 9.15 -9.43 7.42
C GLN A 170 8.67 -7.96 7.45
N ALA A 171 9.41 -7.04 6.84
CA ALA A 171 9.01 -5.63 6.75
C ALA A 171 7.77 -5.48 5.87
N ASN A 172 7.69 -6.20 4.74
CA ASN A 172 6.52 -6.24 3.88
C ASN A 172 5.27 -6.74 4.62
N TYR A 173 5.39 -7.85 5.36
CA TYR A 173 4.30 -8.40 6.17
C TYR A 173 3.81 -7.41 7.22
N THR A 174 4.76 -6.77 7.91
CA THR A 174 4.44 -5.83 8.99
C THR A 174 3.78 -4.56 8.44
N ALA A 175 4.26 -4.01 7.32
CA ALA A 175 3.63 -2.85 6.68
C ALA A 175 2.19 -3.17 6.23
N GLY A 176 1.95 -4.34 5.64
CA GLY A 176 0.61 -4.82 5.30
C GLY A 176 -0.29 -4.96 6.54
N ALA A 177 0.22 -5.52 7.64
CA ALA A 177 -0.53 -5.61 8.89
C ALA A 177 -0.88 -4.22 9.47
N PHE A 178 0.01 -3.24 9.36
CA PHE A 178 -0.27 -1.86 9.78
C PHE A 178 -1.36 -1.22 8.93
N ALA A 179 -1.36 -1.46 7.62
CA ALA A 179 -2.44 -0.99 6.74
C ALA A 179 -3.81 -1.56 7.17
N LEU A 180 -3.87 -2.86 7.50
CA LEU A 180 -5.10 -3.48 8.03
C LEU A 180 -5.53 -2.87 9.38
N CYS A 181 -4.60 -2.53 10.28
CA CYS A 181 -4.92 -1.82 11.52
C CYS A 181 -5.51 -0.43 11.27
N ILE A 182 -4.94 0.33 10.33
CA ILE A 182 -5.48 1.64 9.93
C ILE A 182 -6.88 1.47 9.35
N MET A 183 -7.08 0.55 8.41
CA MET A 183 -8.38 0.25 7.83
C MET A 183 -9.40 -0.16 8.91
N GLN A 184 -9.00 -1.00 9.88
CA GLN A 184 -9.87 -1.38 10.99
C GLN A 184 -10.29 -0.18 11.83
N SER A 185 -9.41 0.81 12.02
CA SER A 185 -9.77 2.05 12.73
C SER A 185 -10.84 2.86 12.01
N LEU A 186 -10.79 2.94 10.67
CA LEU A 186 -11.81 3.59 9.84
C LEU A 186 -13.18 2.91 9.97
N LEU A 187 -13.19 1.58 10.11
CA LEU A 187 -14.43 0.80 10.23
C LEU A 187 -15.07 0.90 11.63
N THR A 188 -14.27 1.03 12.68
CA THR A 188 -14.74 0.87 14.07
C THR A 188 -14.84 2.17 14.85
N CYS A 189 -14.00 3.15 14.59
CA CYS A 189 -14.03 4.41 15.29
C CYS A 189 -15.16 5.31 14.75
N LYS A 190 -15.94 5.89 15.68
CA LYS A 190 -17.07 6.77 15.33
C LYS A 190 -16.66 8.20 15.04
N LYS A 191 -15.48 8.61 15.50
CA LYS A 191 -14.95 9.97 15.36
C LYS A 191 -13.63 9.91 14.63
N GLU A 192 -13.43 10.81 13.71
CA GLU A 192 -12.22 10.91 12.90
C GLU A 192 -10.96 11.09 13.74
N GLU A 193 -11.02 11.89 14.81
CA GLU A 193 -9.90 12.10 15.74
C GLU A 193 -9.34 10.82 16.36
N ASN A 194 -10.09 9.70 16.29
CA ASN A 194 -9.68 8.39 16.79
C ASN A 194 -9.16 7.47 15.67
N TYR A 195 -9.13 7.91 14.42
CA TYR A 195 -8.52 7.12 13.36
C TYR A 195 -7.00 7.05 13.55
N ILE A 196 -6.45 5.91 13.22
CA ILE A 196 -5.00 5.74 13.25
C ILE A 196 -4.41 6.43 12.02
N ALA A 197 -3.68 7.53 12.24
CA ALA A 197 -3.05 8.30 11.17
C ALA A 197 -1.74 7.67 10.69
N GLU A 198 -1.02 7.00 11.58
CA GLU A 198 0.30 6.46 11.31
C GLU A 198 0.64 5.32 12.25
N ILE A 199 1.23 4.25 11.73
CA ILE A 199 1.89 3.19 12.50
C ILE A 199 3.27 2.99 11.91
N SER A 200 4.29 2.93 12.78
CA SER A 200 5.66 2.61 12.38
C SER A 200 6.32 1.71 13.42
N ALA A 201 7.26 0.90 12.99
CA ALA A 201 8.11 0.11 13.88
C ALA A 201 9.57 0.24 13.48
N THR A 202 10.44 0.29 14.47
CA THR A 202 11.90 0.26 14.29
C THR A 202 12.46 -1.01 14.91
N PRO A 203 13.42 -1.69 14.28
CA PRO A 203 13.91 -2.98 14.76
C PRO A 203 14.88 -2.89 15.95
N ASN A 204 15.48 -1.73 16.23
CA ASN A 204 16.50 -1.62 17.26
C ASN A 204 16.46 -0.27 18.02
N PRO A 205 15.98 -0.21 19.27
CA PRO A 205 15.19 -1.24 19.95
C PRO A 205 13.83 -1.44 19.25
N VAL A 206 13.28 -2.64 19.32
CA VAL A 206 11.94 -2.91 18.72
C VAL A 206 10.91 -2.04 19.42
N THR A 207 10.43 -1.03 18.70
CA THR A 207 9.39 -0.12 19.17
C THR A 207 8.32 0.06 18.10
N THR A 208 7.07 0.01 18.49
CA THR A 208 5.95 0.35 17.63
C THR A 208 5.36 1.67 18.10
N LYS A 209 5.20 2.62 17.17
CA LYS A 209 4.57 3.90 17.43
C LYS A 209 3.25 3.96 16.68
N ILE A 210 2.20 4.39 17.37
CA ILE A 210 0.87 4.61 16.81
C ILE A 210 0.52 6.07 17.05
N LYS A 211 0.04 6.75 16.02
CA LYS A 211 -0.44 8.11 16.08
C LYS A 211 -1.87 8.18 15.56
N GLN A 212 -2.72 8.89 16.27
CA GLN A 212 -4.09 9.24 15.85
C GLN A 212 -4.12 10.57 15.10
N LEU A 213 -5.18 10.77 14.34
CA LEU A 213 -5.46 12.02 13.60
C LEU A 213 -5.62 13.22 14.53
#